data_7933fe6ad527d98cf34be914c02f2a08
#
_entry.id   7933fe6ad527d98cf34be914c02f2a08
#
_cell.length_a   1.000
_cell.length_b   1.000
_cell.length_c   1.000
_cell.angle_alpha   90.00
_cell.angle_beta   90.00
_cell.angle_gamma   90.00
#
_symmetry.space_group_name_H-M   'P 1'
#
loop_
_entity.id
_entity.type
_entity.pdbx_description
1 polymer ?
#
loop_
_entity_poly.entity_id
_entity_poly.type
_entity_poly.pdbx_seq_one_letter_code
_entity_poly.pdbx_strand_id
1 'polypeptide(L)'
;MLKQQNFFDRNIPAWKQVLFLSWPTIVELLLQTAVNYVDTAMVGSIGVNATAAVSITMSTIWLINGFMNAVGIGYSVLAAHSIGEGNYEQAKVIIRQSILAIGVAGIFLTLIVTLFIAPNLPAWMHAEKEVVPLARSYLRIIGMGYLFNISLIVCSNLLRCAGDTKTPMKFNILTNIINVVGNYLLIYPS
;
A
#
# COMPACT_ATOMS: atom_id res chain seq x y z
N MET A 1 4.51 21.62 16.30
CA MET A 1 3.18 21.99 16.85
C MET A 1 2.18 21.89 15.72
N LEU A 2 1.51 20.75 15.59
CA LEU A 2 0.40 20.57 14.65
C LEU A 2 -0.78 21.37 15.22
N LYS A 3 -1.24 22.39 14.50
CA LYS A 3 -2.49 23.07 14.78
C LYS A 3 -3.57 21.98 14.82
N GLN A 4 -4.05 21.62 16.01
CA GLN A 4 -5.31 20.91 16.17
C GLN A 4 -6.39 21.80 15.54
N GLN A 5 -6.66 21.59 14.26
CA GLN A 5 -7.92 22.03 13.70
C GLN A 5 -8.97 21.22 14.48
N ASN A 6 -9.91 21.91 15.11
CA ASN A 6 -11.04 21.33 15.81
C ASN A 6 -11.87 20.50 14.81
N PHE A 7 -11.43 19.26 14.53
CA PHE A 7 -12.12 18.35 13.62
C PHE A 7 -13.46 17.87 14.15
N PHE A 8 -13.72 18.09 15.46
CA PHE A 8 -15.00 17.79 16.11
C PHE A 8 -15.67 19.06 16.58
N ASP A 9 -15.97 19.96 15.64
CA ASP A 9 -16.91 21.04 15.96
C ASP A 9 -18.32 20.44 16.06
N ARG A 10 -18.87 20.41 17.28
CA ARG A 10 -20.22 19.89 17.56
C ARG A 10 -21.32 20.63 16.78
N ASN A 11 -21.00 21.77 16.17
CA ASN A 11 -21.91 22.56 15.36
C ASN A 11 -21.99 22.09 13.90
N ILE A 12 -21.07 21.20 13.45
CA ILE A 12 -21.08 20.68 12.09
C ILE A 12 -21.79 19.32 12.08
N PRO A 13 -22.79 19.10 11.22
CA PRO A 13 -23.46 17.81 11.07
C PRO A 13 -22.46 16.67 10.79
N ALA A 14 -22.62 15.52 11.45
CA ALA A 14 -21.69 14.39 11.36
C ALA A 14 -21.42 13.96 9.91
N TRP A 15 -22.44 13.98 9.04
CA TRP A 15 -22.25 13.60 7.62
C TRP A 15 -21.29 14.54 6.86
N LYS A 16 -21.27 15.85 7.16
CA LYS A 16 -20.30 16.79 6.57
C LYS A 16 -18.88 16.50 7.03
N GLN A 17 -18.71 16.15 8.31
CA GLN A 17 -17.40 15.77 8.87
C GLN A 17 -16.90 14.49 8.19
N VAL A 18 -17.75 13.48 8.02
CA VAL A 18 -17.43 12.24 7.33
C VAL A 18 -17.03 12.51 5.87
N LEU A 19 -17.80 13.31 5.12
CA LEU A 19 -17.47 13.66 3.74
C LEU A 19 -16.12 14.39 3.64
N PHE A 20 -15.85 15.32 4.56
CA PHE A 20 -14.58 16.06 4.56
C PHE A 20 -13.37 15.19 4.83
N LEU A 21 -13.52 14.16 5.68
CA LEU A 21 -12.46 13.20 5.98
C LEU A 21 -12.30 12.13 4.88
N SER A 22 -13.43 11.78 4.23
CA SER A 22 -13.44 10.69 3.23
C SER A 22 -13.00 11.16 1.84
N TRP A 23 -13.25 12.42 1.48
CA TRP A 23 -13.00 12.90 0.13
C TRP A 23 -11.52 12.72 -0.33
N PRO A 24 -10.48 12.99 0.50
CA PRO A 24 -9.11 12.76 0.07
C PRO A 24 -8.82 11.28 -0.21
N THR A 25 -9.40 10.38 0.59
CA THR A 25 -9.26 8.94 0.41
C THR A 25 -9.98 8.45 -0.84
N ILE A 26 -11.15 9.02 -1.17
CA ILE A 26 -11.87 8.70 -2.41
C ILE A 26 -11.04 9.10 -3.63
N VAL A 27 -10.47 10.31 -3.64
CA VAL A 27 -9.60 10.76 -4.73
C VAL A 27 -8.37 9.88 -4.87
N GLU A 28 -7.75 9.49 -3.75
CA GLU A 28 -6.62 8.58 -3.73
C GLU A 28 -6.95 7.23 -4.35
N LEU A 29 -8.08 6.62 -4.00
CA LEU A 29 -8.53 5.34 -4.55
C LEU A 29 -8.85 5.44 -6.05
N LEU A 30 -9.46 6.53 -6.49
CA LEU A 30 -9.73 6.77 -7.92
C LEU A 30 -8.43 6.91 -8.71
N LEU A 31 -7.48 7.68 -8.21
CA LEU A 31 -6.16 7.83 -8.84
C LEU A 31 -5.40 6.51 -8.88
N GLN A 32 -5.38 5.75 -7.78
CA GLN A 32 -4.75 4.44 -7.74
C GLN A 32 -5.37 3.47 -8.74
N THR A 33 -6.70 3.48 -8.86
CA THR A 33 -7.40 2.67 -9.85
C THR A 33 -7.02 3.07 -11.27
N ALA A 34 -6.98 4.37 -11.58
CA ALA A 34 -6.56 4.87 -12.89
C ALA A 34 -5.12 4.45 -13.22
N VAL A 35 -4.20 4.57 -12.26
CA VAL A 35 -2.79 4.12 -12.42
C VAL A 35 -2.72 2.63 -12.69
N ASN A 36 -3.48 1.80 -11.96
CA ASN A 36 -3.51 0.36 -12.21
C ASN A 36 -3.97 0.00 -13.64
N TYR A 37 -4.92 0.75 -14.21
CA TYR A 37 -5.31 0.59 -15.61
C TYR A 37 -4.19 0.98 -16.57
N VAL A 38 -3.51 2.09 -16.31
CA VAL A 38 -2.36 2.53 -17.11
C VAL A 38 -1.25 1.50 -17.06
N ASP A 39 -0.87 1.02 -15.87
CA ASP A 39 0.15 -0.01 -15.69
C ASP A 39 -0.21 -1.31 -16.44
N THR A 40 -1.47 -1.74 -16.36
CA THR A 40 -1.94 -2.93 -17.09
C THR A 40 -1.82 -2.75 -18.60
N ALA A 41 -2.19 -1.57 -19.12
CA ALA A 41 -2.06 -1.25 -20.53
C ALA A 41 -0.58 -1.22 -20.98
N MET A 42 0.30 -0.64 -20.15
CA MET A 42 1.73 -0.57 -20.43
C MET A 42 2.38 -1.96 -20.43
N VAL A 43 2.03 -2.82 -19.46
CA VAL A 43 2.49 -4.23 -19.44
C VAL A 43 1.95 -4.99 -20.65
N GLY A 44 0.70 -4.73 -21.06
CA GLY A 44 0.10 -5.31 -22.26
C GLY A 44 0.89 -5.02 -23.53
N SER A 45 1.54 -3.87 -23.61
CA SER A 45 2.38 -3.50 -24.77
C SER A 45 3.69 -4.27 -24.87
N ILE A 46 4.18 -4.85 -23.76
CA ILE A 46 5.41 -5.66 -23.72
C ILE A 46 5.17 -7.04 -24.37
N GLY A 47 3.99 -7.62 -24.19
CA GLY A 47 3.60 -8.88 -24.82
C GLY A 47 2.79 -9.79 -23.90
N VAL A 48 2.29 -10.87 -24.51
CA VAL A 48 1.37 -11.83 -23.86
C VAL A 48 2.02 -12.51 -22.65
N ASN A 49 3.27 -12.93 -22.76
CA ASN A 49 3.98 -13.63 -21.68
C ASN A 49 4.23 -12.73 -20.47
N ALA A 50 4.50 -11.43 -20.69
CA ALA A 50 4.64 -10.46 -19.60
C ALA A 50 3.31 -10.23 -18.88
N THR A 51 2.22 -10.07 -19.64
CA THR A 51 0.87 -9.92 -19.09
C THR A 51 0.44 -11.16 -18.30
N ALA A 52 0.71 -12.36 -18.81
CA ALA A 52 0.45 -13.61 -18.11
C ALA A 52 1.24 -13.71 -16.79
N ALA A 53 2.53 -13.33 -16.81
CA ALA A 53 3.38 -13.34 -15.61
C ALA A 53 2.85 -12.42 -14.51
N VAL A 54 2.43 -11.21 -14.86
CA VAL A 54 1.81 -10.27 -13.91
C VAL A 54 0.48 -10.84 -13.40
N SER A 55 -0.37 -11.34 -14.28
CA SER A 55 -1.72 -11.84 -13.93
C SER A 55 -1.69 -12.97 -12.92
N ILE A 56 -0.81 -13.98 -13.09
CA ILE A 56 -0.72 -15.11 -12.16
C ILE A 56 -0.17 -14.71 -10.78
N THR A 57 0.57 -13.61 -10.70
CA THR A 57 1.14 -13.12 -9.44
C THR A 57 0.22 -12.16 -8.68
N MET A 58 -0.74 -11.54 -9.38
CA MET A 58 -1.66 -10.54 -8.83
C MET A 58 -2.42 -11.04 -7.60
N SER A 59 -2.98 -12.25 -7.65
CA SER A 59 -3.77 -12.80 -6.54
C SER A 59 -2.97 -12.87 -5.24
N THR A 60 -1.71 -13.31 -5.34
CA THR A 60 -0.79 -13.40 -4.20
C THR A 60 -0.44 -12.02 -3.67
N ILE A 61 -0.15 -11.06 -4.56
CA ILE A 61 0.16 -9.68 -4.19
C ILE A 61 -1.03 -9.04 -3.47
N TRP A 62 -2.25 -9.25 -3.97
CA TRP A 62 -3.47 -8.73 -3.35
C TRP A 62 -3.71 -9.32 -1.96
N LEU A 63 -3.49 -10.61 -1.79
CA LEU A 63 -3.62 -11.29 -0.50
C LEU A 63 -2.64 -10.70 0.52
N ILE A 64 -1.37 -10.54 0.16
CA ILE A 64 -0.34 -9.97 1.02
C ILE A 64 -0.66 -8.51 1.38
N ASN A 65 -1.04 -7.70 0.39
CA ASN A 65 -1.41 -6.31 0.61
C ASN A 65 -2.67 -6.19 1.49
N GLY A 66 -3.66 -7.07 1.32
CA GLY A 66 -4.85 -7.13 2.18
C GLY A 66 -4.49 -7.42 3.64
N PHE A 67 -3.60 -8.40 3.87
CA PHE A 67 -3.10 -8.72 5.21
C PHE A 67 -2.35 -7.53 5.84
N MET A 68 -1.48 -6.86 5.07
CA MET A 68 -0.74 -5.68 5.54
C MET A 68 -1.67 -4.52 5.89
N ASN A 69 -2.69 -4.28 5.06
CA ASN A 69 -3.71 -3.28 5.36
C ASN A 69 -4.48 -3.60 6.65
N ALA A 70 -4.86 -4.86 6.88
CA ALA A 70 -5.54 -5.28 8.10
C ALA A 70 -4.69 -4.97 9.36
N VAL A 71 -3.40 -5.28 9.31
CA VAL A 71 -2.45 -4.94 10.39
C VAL A 71 -2.37 -3.43 10.60
N GLY A 72 -2.22 -2.66 9.50
CA GLY A 72 -2.17 -1.19 9.56
C GLY A 72 -3.44 -0.56 10.14
N ILE A 73 -4.61 -1.04 9.73
CA ILE A 73 -5.90 -0.60 10.27
C ILE A 73 -6.01 -0.95 11.76
N GLY A 74 -5.59 -2.17 12.16
CA GLY A 74 -5.62 -2.58 13.57
C GLY A 74 -4.86 -1.61 14.48
N TYR A 75 -3.60 -1.29 14.14
CA TYR A 75 -2.82 -0.30 14.90
C TYR A 75 -3.41 1.10 14.85
N SER A 76 -3.97 1.52 13.71
CA SER A 76 -4.56 2.84 13.57
C SER A 76 -5.82 3.00 14.43
N VAL A 77 -6.66 1.97 14.54
CA VAL A 77 -7.86 1.97 15.40
C VAL A 77 -7.46 2.04 16.87
N LEU A 78 -6.49 1.25 17.32
CA LEU A 78 -5.98 1.30 18.69
C LEU A 78 -5.41 2.68 19.04
N ALA A 79 -4.64 3.27 18.13
CA ALA A 79 -4.09 4.61 18.32
C ALA A 79 -5.20 5.67 18.35
N ALA A 80 -6.19 5.60 17.45
CA ALA A 80 -7.33 6.52 17.44
C ALA A 80 -8.14 6.45 18.72
N HIS A 81 -8.38 5.26 19.26
CA HIS A 81 -9.10 5.06 20.52
C HIS A 81 -8.35 5.73 21.68
N SER A 82 -7.06 5.48 21.82
CA SER A 82 -6.23 6.09 22.85
C SER A 82 -6.17 7.63 22.75
N ILE A 83 -6.12 8.17 21.52
CA ILE A 83 -6.19 9.62 21.29
C ILE A 83 -7.56 10.17 21.71
N GLY A 84 -8.64 9.45 21.37
CA GLY A 84 -10.01 9.84 21.73
C GLY A 84 -10.27 9.86 23.24
N GLU A 85 -9.62 8.97 23.99
CA GLU A 85 -9.64 8.95 25.47
C GLU A 85 -8.73 10.01 26.11
N GLY A 86 -7.96 10.75 25.33
CA GLY A 86 -6.97 11.70 25.83
C GLY A 86 -5.70 11.06 26.38
N ASN A 87 -5.53 9.73 26.20
CA ASN A 87 -4.37 8.99 26.68
C ASN A 87 -3.24 9.00 25.64
N TYR A 88 -2.58 10.14 25.52
CA TYR A 88 -1.50 10.34 24.53
C TYR A 88 -0.26 9.48 24.80
N GLU A 89 0.00 9.11 26.05
CA GLU A 89 1.14 8.24 26.40
C GLU A 89 0.90 6.82 25.86
N GLN A 90 -0.30 6.30 25.99
CA GLN A 90 -0.66 5.02 25.41
C GLN A 90 -0.65 5.07 23.87
N ALA A 91 -1.13 6.14 23.26
CA ALA A 91 -1.05 6.32 21.82
C ALA A 91 0.39 6.29 21.29
N LYS A 92 1.35 6.93 21.99
CA LYS A 92 2.79 6.86 21.65
C LYS A 92 3.34 5.44 21.73
N VAL A 93 2.96 4.68 22.74
CA VAL A 93 3.37 3.26 22.88
C VAL A 93 2.85 2.44 21.70
N ILE A 94 1.57 2.60 21.31
CA ILE A 94 0.98 1.90 20.18
C ILE A 94 1.70 2.26 18.87
N ILE A 95 1.98 3.54 18.62
CA ILE A 95 2.73 3.98 17.45
C ILE A 95 4.13 3.37 17.44
N ARG A 96 4.83 3.34 18.57
CA ARG A 96 6.15 2.72 18.66
C ARG A 96 6.11 1.21 18.40
N GLN A 97 5.10 0.52 18.93
CA GLN A 97 4.89 -0.90 18.66
C GLN A 97 4.56 -1.17 17.18
N SER A 98 3.78 -0.30 16.54
CA SER A 98 3.49 -0.42 15.10
C SER A 98 4.75 -0.31 14.25
N ILE A 99 5.70 0.58 14.60
CA ILE A 99 6.98 0.72 13.89
C ILE A 99 7.80 -0.56 14.02
N LEU A 100 7.86 -1.16 15.22
CA LEU A 100 8.53 -2.45 15.42
C LEU A 100 7.86 -3.57 14.63
N ALA A 101 6.52 -3.62 14.63
CA ALA A 101 5.75 -4.59 13.87
C ALA A 101 5.99 -4.45 12.35
N ILE A 102 6.08 -3.21 11.83
CA ILE A 102 6.46 -2.93 10.45
C ILE A 102 7.84 -3.54 10.13
N GLY A 103 8.83 -3.28 10.98
CA GLY A 103 10.19 -3.79 10.78
C GLY A 103 10.21 -5.31 10.70
N VAL A 104 9.63 -5.97 11.70
CA VAL A 104 9.60 -7.44 11.78
C VAL A 104 8.78 -8.04 10.62
N ALA A 105 7.54 -7.59 10.44
CA ALA A 105 6.66 -8.12 9.39
C ALA A 105 7.19 -7.82 7.99
N GLY A 106 7.74 -6.62 7.77
CA GLY A 106 8.30 -6.22 6.49
C GLY A 106 9.52 -7.06 6.09
N ILE A 107 10.46 -7.30 7.02
CA ILE A 107 11.61 -8.17 6.78
C ILE A 107 11.14 -9.61 6.53
N PHE A 108 10.25 -10.12 7.37
CA PHE A 108 9.71 -11.47 7.23
C PHE A 108 9.01 -11.69 5.88
N LEU A 109 8.16 -10.75 5.46
CA LEU A 109 7.50 -10.83 4.17
C LEU A 109 8.47 -10.69 3.00
N THR A 110 9.42 -9.78 3.09
CA THR A 110 10.47 -9.66 2.06
C THR A 110 11.19 -10.99 1.89
N LEU A 111 11.60 -11.63 2.97
CA LEU A 111 12.29 -12.93 2.93
C LEU A 111 11.39 -14.04 2.40
N ILE A 112 10.16 -14.17 2.93
CA ILE A 112 9.22 -15.20 2.46
C ILE A 112 8.90 -15.03 0.98
N VAL A 113 8.58 -13.82 0.55
CA VAL A 113 8.19 -13.59 -0.84
C VAL A 113 9.36 -13.80 -1.79
N THR A 114 10.53 -13.26 -1.49
CA THR A 114 11.68 -13.34 -2.40
C THR A 114 12.32 -14.72 -2.45
N LEU A 115 12.41 -15.42 -1.29
CA LEU A 115 13.13 -16.68 -1.19
C LEU A 115 12.22 -17.91 -1.35
N PHE A 116 10.94 -17.80 -0.98
CA PHE A 116 10.04 -18.95 -0.97
C PHE A 116 8.90 -18.83 -1.99
N ILE A 117 8.16 -17.73 -1.99
CA ILE A 117 6.99 -17.57 -2.89
C ILE A 117 7.43 -17.37 -4.33
N ALA A 118 8.34 -16.44 -4.59
CA ALA A 118 8.76 -16.10 -5.95
C ALA A 118 9.31 -17.30 -6.76
N PRO A 119 10.14 -18.20 -6.21
CA PRO A 119 10.61 -19.36 -6.96
C PRO A 119 9.55 -20.43 -7.20
N ASN A 120 8.57 -20.58 -6.29
CA ASN A 120 7.63 -21.71 -6.31
C ASN A 120 6.25 -21.35 -6.87
N LEU A 121 5.77 -20.11 -6.72
CA LEU A 121 4.43 -19.70 -7.13
C LEU A 121 4.12 -20.02 -8.60
N PRO A 122 5.00 -19.73 -9.58
CA PRO A 122 4.69 -20.03 -10.98
C PRO A 122 4.52 -21.53 -11.25
N ALA A 123 5.26 -22.38 -10.51
CA ALA A 123 5.10 -23.84 -10.59
C ALA A 123 3.78 -24.30 -9.96
N TRP A 124 3.38 -23.74 -8.83
CA TRP A 124 2.10 -24.04 -8.18
C TRP A 124 0.90 -23.62 -9.04
N MET A 125 1.07 -22.52 -9.79
CA MET A 125 0.03 -22.01 -10.70
C MET A 125 0.06 -22.70 -12.08
N HIS A 126 0.91 -23.73 -12.27
CA HIS A 126 1.06 -24.43 -13.53
C HIS A 126 1.33 -23.50 -14.72
N ALA A 127 2.16 -22.47 -14.49
CA ALA A 127 2.50 -21.50 -15.51
C ALA A 127 3.32 -22.15 -16.65
N GLU A 128 3.13 -21.68 -17.87
CA GLU A 128 3.90 -22.09 -19.03
C GLU A 128 5.39 -21.79 -18.84
N LYS A 129 6.25 -22.63 -19.42
CA LYS A 129 7.71 -22.56 -19.23
C LYS A 129 8.30 -21.17 -19.56
N GLU A 130 7.72 -20.46 -20.53
CA GLU A 130 8.14 -19.14 -20.95
C GLU A 130 7.74 -18.03 -19.95
N VAL A 131 6.63 -18.21 -19.23
CA VAL A 131 6.10 -17.28 -18.24
C VAL A 131 6.82 -17.38 -16.89
N VAL A 132 7.30 -18.59 -16.54
CA VAL A 132 7.94 -18.86 -15.24
C VAL A 132 9.08 -17.89 -14.90
N PRO A 133 10.09 -17.64 -15.77
CA PRO A 133 11.20 -16.76 -15.43
C PRO A 133 10.75 -15.30 -15.22
N LEU A 134 9.78 -14.84 -16.00
CA LEU A 134 9.24 -13.49 -15.90
C LEU A 134 8.49 -13.31 -14.58
N ALA A 135 7.62 -14.24 -14.22
CA ALA A 135 6.86 -14.20 -12.97
C ALA A 135 7.78 -14.28 -11.73
N ARG A 136 8.84 -15.09 -11.77
CA ARG A 136 9.85 -15.16 -10.70
C ARG A 136 10.56 -13.82 -10.49
N SER A 137 11.05 -13.24 -11.60
CA SER A 137 11.76 -11.96 -11.54
C SER A 137 10.84 -10.85 -11.03
N TYR A 138 9.62 -10.78 -11.53
CA TYR A 138 8.61 -9.82 -11.11
C TYR A 138 8.32 -9.91 -9.61
N LEU A 139 8.03 -11.11 -9.09
CA LEU A 139 7.75 -11.32 -7.67
C LEU A 139 8.96 -11.03 -6.78
N ARG A 140 10.20 -11.33 -7.23
CA ARG A 140 11.39 -10.99 -6.47
C ARG A 140 11.55 -9.50 -6.30
N ILE A 141 11.37 -8.73 -7.38
CA ILE A 141 11.48 -7.27 -7.35
C ILE A 141 10.42 -6.68 -6.43
N ILE A 142 9.16 -7.10 -6.56
CA ILE A 142 8.08 -6.67 -5.66
C ILE A 142 8.37 -7.08 -4.21
N GLY A 143 8.82 -8.32 -4.00
CA GLY A 143 9.16 -8.84 -2.68
C GLY A 143 10.21 -8.00 -1.97
N MET A 144 11.25 -7.55 -2.67
CA MET A 144 12.28 -6.66 -2.11
C MET A 144 11.70 -5.29 -1.68
N GLY A 145 10.62 -4.85 -2.32
CA GLY A 145 9.91 -3.61 -1.99
C GLY A 145 8.96 -3.70 -0.80
N TYR A 146 8.64 -4.90 -0.29
CA TYR A 146 7.60 -5.05 0.74
C TYR A 146 7.90 -4.32 2.04
N LEU A 147 9.16 -4.24 2.48
CA LEU A 147 9.53 -3.48 3.67
C LEU A 147 9.12 -2.00 3.55
N PHE A 148 9.34 -1.41 2.40
CA PHE A 148 8.95 -0.01 2.14
C PHE A 148 7.44 0.13 1.97
N ASN A 149 6.81 -0.83 1.28
CA ASN A 149 5.38 -0.83 1.04
C ASN A 149 4.57 -0.91 2.35
N ILE A 150 4.92 -1.84 3.26
CA ILE A 150 4.26 -1.95 4.57
C ILE A 150 4.45 -0.68 5.40
N SER A 151 5.64 -0.07 5.34
CA SER A 151 5.92 1.18 6.03
C SER A 151 4.97 2.30 5.56
N LEU A 152 4.79 2.42 4.25
CA LEU A 152 3.86 3.40 3.67
C LEU A 152 2.40 3.14 4.10
N ILE A 153 1.96 1.88 4.05
CA ILE A 153 0.59 1.49 4.43
C ILE A 153 0.32 1.85 5.89
N VAL A 154 1.17 1.41 6.81
CA VAL A 154 0.94 1.60 8.25
C VAL A 154 1.08 3.06 8.65
N CYS A 155 2.11 3.77 8.14
CA CYS A 155 2.27 5.21 8.40
C CYS A 155 1.09 6.02 7.86
N SER A 156 0.58 5.69 6.67
CA SER A 156 -0.61 6.34 6.09
C SER A 156 -1.84 6.12 6.96
N ASN A 157 -2.06 4.89 7.46
CA ASN A 157 -3.18 4.58 8.33
C ASN A 157 -3.08 5.31 9.68
N LEU A 158 -1.87 5.39 10.28
CA LEU A 158 -1.62 6.14 11.50
C LEU A 158 -1.85 7.65 11.34
N LEU A 159 -1.44 8.24 10.21
CA LEU A 159 -1.69 9.64 9.92
C LEU A 159 -3.19 9.93 9.77
N ARG A 160 -3.91 9.05 9.08
CA ARG A 160 -5.37 9.17 8.93
C ARG A 160 -6.09 9.10 10.27
N CYS A 161 -5.68 8.20 11.17
CA CYS A 161 -6.30 8.11 12.50
C CYS A 161 -6.00 9.34 13.36
N ALA A 162 -4.87 10.03 13.13
CA ALA A 162 -4.55 11.32 13.76
C ALA A 162 -5.29 12.51 13.12
N GLY A 163 -6.17 12.27 12.11
CA GLY A 163 -6.93 13.29 11.41
C GLY A 163 -6.21 13.92 10.20
N ASP A 164 -4.98 13.51 9.90
CA ASP A 164 -4.26 13.97 8.72
C ASP A 164 -4.48 13.03 7.54
N THR A 165 -5.53 13.27 6.77
CA THR A 165 -5.84 12.53 5.55
C THR A 165 -5.16 13.11 4.30
N LYS A 166 -4.67 14.37 4.38
CA LYS A 166 -4.08 15.06 3.23
C LYS A 166 -2.64 14.68 2.97
N THR A 167 -1.87 14.41 4.03
CA THR A 167 -0.46 14.01 3.90
C THR A 167 -0.33 12.65 3.20
N PRO A 168 -1.03 11.57 3.59
CA PRO A 168 -1.04 10.31 2.84
C PRO A 168 -1.46 10.49 1.39
N MET A 169 -2.52 11.26 1.12
CA MET A 169 -2.98 11.54 -0.24
C MET A 169 -1.87 12.16 -1.11
N LYS A 170 -1.14 13.16 -0.60
CA LYS A 170 -0.04 13.80 -1.35
C LYS A 170 1.09 12.83 -1.66
N PHE A 171 1.48 12.00 -0.67
CA PHE A 171 2.51 10.98 -0.88
C PHE A 171 2.08 9.94 -1.90
N ASN A 172 0.82 9.48 -1.86
CA ASN A 172 0.30 8.53 -2.85
C ASN A 172 0.23 9.13 -4.25
N ILE A 173 -0.19 10.39 -4.39
CA ILE A 173 -0.15 11.09 -5.68
C ILE A 173 1.28 11.15 -6.23
N LEU A 174 2.24 11.55 -5.41
CA LEU A 174 3.65 11.62 -5.81
C LEU A 174 4.19 10.25 -6.23
N THR A 175 3.90 9.21 -5.44
CA THR A 175 4.31 7.83 -5.74
C THR A 175 3.71 7.35 -7.05
N ASN A 176 2.43 7.63 -7.30
CA ASN A 176 1.75 7.28 -8.54
C ASN A 176 2.35 8.00 -9.76
N ILE A 177 2.69 9.29 -9.63
CA ILE A 177 3.37 10.03 -10.71
C ILE A 177 4.74 9.40 -11.01
N ILE A 178 5.54 9.12 -9.97
CA ILE A 178 6.85 8.48 -10.12
C ILE A 178 6.71 7.10 -10.77
N ASN A 179 5.69 6.33 -10.38
CA ASN A 179 5.40 5.01 -10.96
C ASN A 179 5.10 5.13 -12.46
N VAL A 180 4.15 5.96 -12.87
CA VAL A 180 3.77 6.11 -14.29
C VAL A 180 4.95 6.62 -15.12
N VAL A 181 5.68 7.62 -14.64
CA VAL A 181 6.86 8.17 -15.36
C VAL A 181 7.96 7.11 -15.42
N GLY A 182 8.24 6.40 -14.32
CA GLY A 182 9.23 5.33 -14.27
C GLY A 182 8.90 4.20 -15.24
N ASN A 183 7.65 3.74 -15.24
CA ASN A 183 7.18 2.72 -16.16
C ASN A 183 7.30 3.16 -17.63
N TYR A 184 6.94 4.40 -17.93
CA TYR A 184 7.09 4.95 -19.28
C TYR A 184 8.55 4.92 -19.75
N LEU A 185 9.48 5.39 -18.92
CA LEU A 185 10.90 5.43 -19.25
C LEU A 185 11.54 4.05 -19.37
N LEU A 186 11.05 3.06 -18.61
CA LEU A 186 11.60 1.71 -18.61
C LEU A 186 11.01 0.82 -19.71
N ILE A 187 9.74 1.02 -20.06
CA ILE A 187 9.04 0.20 -21.06
C ILE A 187 9.25 0.76 -22.46
N TYR A 188 9.33 2.08 -22.60
CA TYR A 188 9.53 2.75 -23.90
C TYR A 188 10.87 3.51 -23.93
N PRO A 189 12.02 2.81 -23.86
CA PRO A 189 13.30 3.46 -24.04
C PRO A 189 13.37 4.01 -25.47
N SER A 190 13.59 5.31 -25.62
CA SER A 190 13.77 6.01 -26.90
C SER A 190 15.04 5.57 -27.62
#